data_c7e557a62220ba9633bca1de795b5785
#
_entry.id   c7e557a62220ba9633bca1de795b5785
#
_cell.length_a   1.000
_cell.length_b   1.000
_cell.length_c   1.000
_cell.angle_alpha   90.00
_cell.angle_beta   90.00
_cell.angle_gamma   90.00
#
_symmetry.space_group_name_H-M   'P 1'
#
loop_
_entity.id
_entity.type
_entity.pdbx_description
1 polymer ?
#
loop_
_entity_poly.entity_id
_entity_poly.type
_entity_poly.pdbx_seq_one_letter_code
_entity_poly.pdbx_strand_id
1 'polypeptide(L)'
;MKRILTPLAIIMIAVSCNNSNPFLSEWETPYGIPDFSKVKEKHYVEAVEAGVAQQQAEIDAIIANTEAPTFENVVEAYERSGAILDRVSMVLFNISESDATESLQKIVEEALPLVSVHSDNIFMNPDFFKKVDALFQNIDNLGLNQEQKMVLKNLHNSFVKNGIALGEAEQARMREINLELSSLSNTFGNTLLAENNAFAEEFGVSISEYGEAMAATEDRATREKMFKAYSSRGNNGNEYDNKDLMVKMMALRIEKANLLGYENPAQMILALGIGIFHICL
;
A
#
# COMPACT_ATOMS: atom_id res chain seq x y z
N MET A 1 13.73 -35.06 -43.27
CA MET A 1 12.66 -34.44 -42.45
C MET A 1 13.13 -33.07 -42.04
N LYS A 2 12.61 -32.02 -42.65
CA LYS A 2 13.00 -30.61 -42.37
C LYS A 2 12.19 -30.13 -41.16
N ARG A 3 12.87 -29.77 -40.09
CA ARG A 3 12.26 -29.11 -38.91
C ARG A 3 12.02 -27.63 -39.28
N ILE A 4 10.75 -27.25 -39.36
CA ILE A 4 10.33 -25.85 -39.51
C ILE A 4 10.33 -25.24 -38.12
N LEU A 5 11.33 -24.40 -37.85
CA LEU A 5 11.35 -23.51 -36.69
C LEU A 5 10.45 -22.30 -37.02
N THR A 6 9.32 -22.20 -36.37
CA THR A 6 8.46 -21.02 -36.43
C THR A 6 9.06 -19.96 -35.48
N PRO A 7 9.44 -18.78 -35.97
CA PRO A 7 9.88 -17.72 -35.06
C PRO A 7 8.66 -17.13 -34.34
N LEU A 8 8.69 -17.17 -33.04
CA LEU A 8 7.76 -16.44 -32.15
C LEU A 8 8.06 -14.95 -32.36
N ALA A 9 7.21 -14.26 -33.09
CA ALA A 9 7.30 -12.82 -33.26
C ALA A 9 6.90 -12.13 -31.93
N ILE A 10 7.88 -11.69 -31.18
CA ILE A 10 7.69 -10.73 -30.09
C ILE A 10 7.26 -9.42 -30.73
N ILE A 11 5.98 -9.08 -30.63
CA ILE A 11 5.47 -7.76 -31.00
C ILE A 11 5.95 -6.79 -29.92
N MET A 12 7.11 -6.18 -30.15
CA MET A 12 7.48 -4.95 -29.44
C MET A 12 6.56 -3.85 -29.97
N ILE A 13 5.58 -3.46 -29.17
CA ILE A 13 4.85 -2.22 -29.42
C ILE A 13 5.82 -1.09 -29.04
N ALA A 14 6.54 -0.59 -30.02
CA ALA A 14 7.30 0.65 -29.89
C ALA A 14 6.28 1.81 -29.87
N VAL A 15 5.80 2.18 -28.68
CA VAL A 15 5.14 3.48 -28.49
C VAL A 15 6.22 4.52 -28.41
N SER A 16 6.63 5.03 -29.58
CA SER A 16 7.43 6.24 -29.68
C SER A 16 6.52 7.45 -29.49
N CYS A 17 6.40 7.93 -28.27
CA CYS A 17 5.95 9.27 -28.00
C CYS A 17 6.85 9.89 -26.96
N ASN A 18 7.43 11.01 -27.31
CA ASN A 18 8.40 11.84 -26.63
C ASN A 18 7.78 12.49 -25.36
N ASN A 19 7.45 11.68 -24.35
CA ASN A 19 7.08 12.12 -23.01
C ASN A 19 7.28 10.91 -22.07
N SER A 20 8.53 10.47 -21.91
CA SER A 20 8.80 9.28 -21.11
C SER A 20 8.52 9.57 -19.63
N ASN A 21 7.43 8.98 -19.13
CA ASN A 21 7.17 8.94 -17.70
C ASN A 21 8.35 8.24 -17.00
N PRO A 22 9.08 8.94 -16.10
CA PRO A 22 10.31 8.41 -15.51
C PRO A 22 10.09 7.18 -14.62
N PHE A 23 8.87 6.87 -14.23
CA PHE A 23 8.55 5.68 -13.45
C PHE A 23 8.46 4.40 -14.30
N LEU A 24 8.27 4.52 -15.62
CA LEU A 24 8.07 3.37 -16.51
C LEU A 24 9.38 2.67 -16.92
N SER A 25 10.52 3.21 -16.55
CA SER A 25 11.84 2.63 -16.78
C SER A 25 12.67 2.59 -15.51
N GLU A 26 13.67 1.73 -15.47
CA GLU A 26 14.64 1.73 -14.39
C GLU A 26 15.43 3.06 -14.36
N TRP A 27 15.80 3.48 -13.16
CA TRP A 27 16.59 4.70 -12.98
C TRP A 27 18.08 4.39 -13.07
N GLU A 28 18.75 5.01 -14.03
CA GLU A 28 20.21 4.90 -14.24
C GLU A 28 21.02 5.81 -13.31
N THR A 29 20.36 6.40 -12.31
CA THR A 29 21.00 7.27 -11.31
C THR A 29 21.82 6.45 -10.31
N PRO A 30 22.82 7.04 -9.65
CA PRO A 30 23.54 6.37 -8.58
C PRO A 30 22.57 5.82 -7.51
N TYR A 31 22.74 4.56 -7.14
CA TYR A 31 21.90 3.86 -6.16
C TYR A 31 20.43 3.68 -6.54
N GLY A 32 20.06 3.88 -7.81
CA GLY A 32 18.66 3.79 -8.24
C GLY A 32 17.74 4.83 -7.60
N ILE A 33 18.24 6.00 -7.22
CA ILE A 33 17.45 7.08 -6.63
C ILE A 33 16.62 7.76 -7.73
N PRO A 34 15.35 8.13 -7.47
CA PRO A 34 14.54 8.88 -8.44
C PRO A 34 15.23 10.18 -8.87
N ASP A 35 15.24 10.45 -10.16
CA ASP A 35 15.61 11.78 -10.65
C ASP A 35 14.41 12.74 -10.49
N PHE A 36 14.28 13.32 -9.32
CA PHE A 36 13.18 14.23 -8.98
C PHE A 36 13.08 15.46 -9.91
N SER A 37 14.14 15.83 -10.62
CA SER A 37 14.07 16.90 -11.60
C SER A 37 13.19 16.53 -12.81
N LYS A 38 13.00 15.24 -13.07
CA LYS A 38 12.19 14.70 -14.16
C LYS A 38 10.80 14.26 -13.72
N VAL A 39 10.61 13.93 -12.44
CA VAL A 39 9.32 13.52 -11.90
C VAL A 39 8.39 14.73 -11.81
N LYS A 40 7.16 14.56 -12.27
CA LYS A 40 6.09 15.58 -12.23
C LYS A 40 4.80 14.93 -11.77
N GLU A 41 3.91 15.70 -11.18
CA GLU A 41 2.61 15.25 -10.66
C GLU A 41 1.81 14.42 -11.68
N LYS A 42 1.75 14.85 -12.93
CA LYS A 42 1.05 14.13 -14.00
C LYS A 42 1.55 12.70 -14.28
N HIS A 43 2.74 12.37 -13.79
CA HIS A 43 3.34 11.05 -14.02
C HIS A 43 2.84 9.96 -13.05
N TYR A 44 2.30 10.35 -11.88
CA TYR A 44 1.99 9.40 -10.83
C TYR A 44 0.84 8.46 -11.19
N VAL A 45 -0.35 9.01 -11.51
CA VAL A 45 -1.54 8.17 -11.80
C VAL A 45 -1.28 7.28 -13.02
N GLU A 46 -0.73 7.83 -14.11
CA GLU A 46 -0.35 7.08 -15.30
C GLU A 46 0.60 5.90 -14.96
N ALA A 47 1.58 6.15 -14.07
CA ALA A 47 2.53 5.12 -13.68
C ALA A 47 1.90 4.07 -12.75
N VAL A 48 0.97 4.46 -11.87
CA VAL A 48 0.21 3.51 -11.05
C VAL A 48 -0.65 2.61 -11.93
N GLU A 49 -1.38 3.16 -12.88
CA GLU A 49 -2.19 2.38 -13.84
C GLU A 49 -1.33 1.40 -14.65
N ALA A 50 -0.20 1.89 -15.18
CA ALA A 50 0.75 1.05 -15.92
C ALA A 50 1.37 -0.04 -15.05
N GLY A 51 1.72 0.27 -13.79
CA GLY A 51 2.28 -0.66 -12.83
C GLY A 51 1.28 -1.74 -12.42
N VAL A 52 0.02 -1.37 -12.19
CA VAL A 52 -1.09 -2.31 -11.93
C VAL A 52 -1.26 -3.26 -13.12
N ALA A 53 -1.29 -2.73 -14.34
CA ALA A 53 -1.45 -3.54 -15.54
C ALA A 53 -0.25 -4.48 -15.76
N GLN A 54 0.97 -4.03 -15.51
CA GLN A 54 2.17 -4.85 -15.60
C GLN A 54 2.13 -5.98 -14.58
N GLN A 55 1.92 -5.67 -13.30
CA GLN A 55 1.91 -6.69 -12.25
C GLN A 55 0.79 -7.70 -12.46
N GLN A 56 -0.40 -7.25 -12.89
CA GLN A 56 -1.48 -8.18 -13.22
C GLN A 56 -1.07 -9.18 -14.30
N ALA A 57 -0.41 -8.72 -15.37
CA ALA A 57 0.08 -9.60 -16.42
C ALA A 57 1.15 -10.60 -15.92
N GLU A 58 2.02 -10.17 -15.00
CA GLU A 58 3.03 -11.02 -14.36
C GLU A 58 2.38 -12.08 -13.46
N ILE A 59 1.37 -11.72 -12.67
CA ILE A 59 0.56 -12.66 -11.86
C ILE A 59 -0.18 -13.65 -12.76
N ASP A 60 -0.81 -13.19 -13.84
CA ASP A 60 -1.50 -14.04 -14.80
C ASP A 60 -0.54 -15.07 -15.45
N ALA A 61 0.71 -14.66 -15.71
CA ALA A 61 1.74 -15.56 -16.20
C ALA A 61 2.14 -16.63 -15.16
N ILE A 62 2.24 -16.27 -13.89
CA ILE A 62 2.48 -17.25 -12.80
C ILE A 62 1.31 -18.24 -12.73
N ILE A 63 0.08 -17.77 -12.81
CA ILE A 63 -1.13 -18.61 -12.77
C ILE A 63 -1.18 -19.55 -13.97
N ALA A 64 -0.89 -19.04 -15.17
CA ALA A 64 -0.94 -19.80 -16.42
C ALA A 64 0.21 -20.81 -16.59
N ASN A 65 1.27 -20.72 -15.78
CA ASN A 65 2.36 -21.68 -15.83
C ASN A 65 1.87 -23.09 -15.46
N THR A 66 2.00 -24.05 -16.38
CA THR A 66 1.55 -25.43 -16.22
C THR A 66 2.57 -26.36 -15.55
N GLU A 67 3.77 -25.87 -15.29
CA GLU A 67 4.77 -26.63 -14.55
C GLU A 67 4.37 -26.82 -13.08
N ALA A 68 4.92 -27.84 -12.44
CA ALA A 68 4.70 -28.02 -11.02
C ALA A 68 5.16 -26.76 -10.23
N PRO A 69 4.39 -26.30 -9.24
CA PRO A 69 4.78 -25.14 -8.44
C PRO A 69 6.13 -25.39 -7.73
N THR A 70 7.04 -24.44 -7.85
CA THR A 70 8.31 -24.36 -7.12
C THR A 70 8.45 -23.02 -6.44
N PHE A 71 9.39 -22.89 -5.51
CA PHE A 71 9.67 -21.60 -4.87
C PHE A 71 10.02 -20.53 -5.93
N GLU A 72 10.82 -20.91 -6.93
CA GLU A 72 11.29 -20.01 -7.98
C GLU A 72 10.18 -19.56 -8.92
N ASN A 73 9.32 -20.50 -9.40
CA ASN A 73 8.32 -20.17 -10.42
C ASN A 73 7.01 -19.60 -9.84
N VAL A 74 6.85 -19.58 -8.52
CA VAL A 74 5.69 -18.99 -7.83
C VAL A 74 6.11 -17.85 -6.91
N VAL A 75 6.95 -18.13 -5.90
CA VAL A 75 7.27 -17.17 -4.85
C VAL A 75 8.26 -16.12 -5.33
N GLU A 76 9.41 -16.53 -5.87
CA GLU A 76 10.38 -15.56 -6.43
C GLU A 76 9.80 -14.81 -7.63
N ALA A 77 8.97 -15.46 -8.46
CA ALA A 77 8.31 -14.79 -9.57
C ALA A 77 7.37 -13.68 -9.07
N TYR A 78 6.63 -13.94 -7.98
CA TYR A 78 5.79 -12.93 -7.33
C TYR A 78 6.62 -11.80 -6.72
N GLU A 79 7.67 -12.12 -5.95
CA GLU A 79 8.55 -11.11 -5.31
C GLU A 79 9.25 -10.18 -6.32
N ARG A 80 9.42 -10.65 -7.56
CA ARG A 80 9.99 -9.84 -8.66
C ARG A 80 8.96 -9.08 -9.47
N SER A 81 7.68 -9.37 -9.25
CA SER A 81 6.58 -8.71 -9.97
C SER A 81 6.33 -7.30 -9.46
N GLY A 82 5.70 -6.46 -10.28
CA GLY A 82 5.22 -5.14 -9.87
C GLY A 82 6.27 -4.05 -9.77
N ALA A 83 7.43 -4.19 -10.42
CA ALA A 83 8.54 -3.24 -10.29
C ALA A 83 8.17 -1.78 -10.60
N ILE A 84 7.25 -1.51 -11.54
CA ILE A 84 6.75 -0.15 -11.82
C ILE A 84 5.87 0.33 -10.67
N LEU A 85 4.95 -0.51 -10.21
CA LEU A 85 4.01 -0.16 -9.13
C LEU A 85 4.75 0.14 -7.84
N ASP A 86 5.73 -0.69 -7.45
CA ASP A 86 6.57 -0.46 -6.29
C ASP A 86 7.32 0.87 -6.40
N ARG A 87 7.93 1.12 -7.56
CA ARG A 87 8.72 2.34 -7.81
C ARG A 87 7.87 3.60 -7.67
N VAL A 88 6.70 3.64 -8.28
CA VAL A 88 5.82 4.81 -8.20
C VAL A 88 5.20 4.97 -6.82
N SER A 89 4.76 3.86 -6.20
CA SER A 89 4.15 3.89 -4.87
C SER A 89 5.12 4.36 -3.80
N MET A 90 6.36 3.84 -3.80
CA MET A 90 7.40 4.28 -2.86
C MET A 90 7.63 5.79 -2.94
N VAL A 91 7.68 6.37 -4.13
CA VAL A 91 7.90 7.82 -4.27
C VAL A 91 6.66 8.60 -3.89
N LEU A 92 5.49 8.23 -4.44
CA LEU A 92 4.24 8.95 -4.21
C LEU A 92 3.90 9.04 -2.73
N PHE A 93 3.87 7.91 -2.04
CA PHE A 93 3.46 7.88 -0.63
C PHE A 93 4.51 8.50 0.31
N ASN A 94 5.80 8.36 0.03
CA ASN A 94 6.82 9.05 0.82
C ASN A 94 6.74 10.58 0.69
N ILE A 95 6.54 11.10 -0.51
CA ILE A 95 6.42 12.55 -0.71
C ILE A 95 5.10 13.06 -0.12
N SER A 96 4.01 12.31 -0.25
CA SER A 96 2.72 12.72 0.33
C SER A 96 2.74 12.85 1.85
N GLU A 97 3.64 12.15 2.54
CA GLU A 97 3.81 12.27 3.99
C GLU A 97 4.81 13.35 4.42
N SER A 98 5.76 13.71 3.55
CA SER A 98 6.85 14.63 3.88
C SER A 98 6.68 16.04 3.31
N ASP A 99 6.04 16.18 2.16
CA ASP A 99 5.89 17.45 1.41
C ASP A 99 4.57 17.47 0.61
N ALA A 100 3.46 17.20 1.28
CA ALA A 100 2.15 17.10 0.66
C ALA A 100 1.62 18.47 0.22
N THR A 101 1.47 18.65 -1.09
CA THR A 101 0.68 19.74 -1.67
C THR A 101 -0.78 19.31 -1.83
N GLU A 102 -1.72 20.25 -1.96
CA GLU A 102 -3.13 19.93 -2.24
C GLU A 102 -3.29 19.12 -3.55
N SER A 103 -2.47 19.39 -4.56
CA SER A 103 -2.49 18.64 -5.81
C SER A 103 -1.97 17.22 -5.62
N LEU A 104 -0.93 17.02 -4.80
CA LEU A 104 -0.42 15.69 -4.51
C LEU A 104 -1.41 14.86 -3.68
N GLN A 105 -2.13 15.49 -2.73
CA GLN A 105 -3.20 14.81 -1.98
C GLN A 105 -4.30 14.28 -2.89
N LYS A 106 -4.72 15.05 -3.90
CA LYS A 106 -5.69 14.60 -4.91
C LYS A 106 -5.18 13.42 -5.75
N ILE A 107 -3.89 13.44 -6.09
CA ILE A 107 -3.25 12.32 -6.80
C ILE A 107 -3.26 11.06 -5.93
N VAL A 108 -2.98 11.18 -4.64
CA VAL A 108 -3.05 10.05 -3.70
C VAL A 108 -4.49 9.53 -3.59
N GLU A 109 -5.48 10.41 -3.49
CA GLU A 109 -6.91 10.04 -3.46
C GLU A 109 -7.33 9.25 -4.72
N GLU A 110 -6.76 9.55 -5.87
CA GLU A 110 -7.00 8.84 -7.13
C GLU A 110 -6.23 7.51 -7.22
N ALA A 111 -4.99 7.48 -6.75
CA ALA A 111 -4.10 6.31 -6.82
C ALA A 111 -4.45 5.21 -5.82
N LEU A 112 -4.83 5.56 -4.58
CA LEU A 112 -5.09 4.60 -3.50
C LEU A 112 -6.14 3.54 -3.86
N PRO A 113 -7.31 3.87 -4.46
CA PRO A 113 -8.29 2.88 -4.87
C PRO A 113 -7.74 1.89 -5.89
N LEU A 114 -6.91 2.36 -6.84
CA LEU A 114 -6.31 1.49 -7.87
C LEU A 114 -5.40 0.44 -7.23
N VAL A 115 -4.54 0.88 -6.30
CA VAL A 115 -3.62 -0.02 -5.57
C VAL A 115 -4.39 -0.98 -4.66
N SER A 116 -5.40 -0.50 -3.93
CA SER A 116 -6.20 -1.32 -3.03
C SER A 116 -6.97 -2.42 -3.77
N VAL A 117 -7.66 -2.06 -4.85
CA VAL A 117 -8.40 -3.02 -5.67
C VAL A 117 -7.46 -4.03 -6.32
N HIS A 118 -6.30 -3.60 -6.78
CA HIS A 118 -5.29 -4.50 -7.35
C HIS A 118 -4.75 -5.49 -6.33
N SER A 119 -4.44 -5.03 -5.12
CA SER A 119 -4.02 -5.90 -4.01
C SER A 119 -5.09 -6.97 -3.71
N ASP A 120 -6.36 -6.58 -3.62
CA ASP A 120 -7.46 -7.51 -3.42
C ASP A 120 -7.59 -8.52 -4.58
N ASN A 121 -7.36 -8.09 -5.82
CA ASN A 121 -7.38 -8.97 -6.99
C ASN A 121 -6.27 -10.04 -6.94
N ILE A 122 -5.10 -9.70 -6.41
CA ILE A 122 -4.01 -10.65 -6.21
C ILE A 122 -4.34 -11.60 -5.05
N PHE A 123 -4.62 -11.07 -3.85
CA PHE A 123 -4.72 -11.86 -2.63
C PHE A 123 -6.07 -12.56 -2.41
N MET A 124 -7.06 -12.29 -3.24
CA MET A 124 -8.32 -13.05 -3.30
C MET A 124 -8.41 -13.90 -4.57
N ASN A 125 -7.30 -14.14 -5.28
CA ASN A 125 -7.26 -14.99 -6.47
C ASN A 125 -7.09 -16.47 -6.07
N PRO A 126 -8.08 -17.34 -6.31
CA PRO A 126 -8.01 -18.73 -5.87
C PRO A 126 -7.00 -19.57 -6.66
N ASP A 127 -6.76 -19.25 -7.92
CA ASP A 127 -5.80 -20.00 -8.75
C ASP A 127 -4.36 -19.69 -8.37
N PHE A 128 -4.06 -18.44 -8.04
CA PHE A 128 -2.76 -18.07 -7.48
C PHE A 128 -2.57 -18.68 -6.10
N PHE A 129 -3.56 -18.54 -5.21
CA PHE A 129 -3.52 -19.14 -3.87
C PHE A 129 -3.25 -20.64 -3.92
N LYS A 130 -3.90 -21.39 -4.81
CA LYS A 130 -3.69 -22.81 -4.97
C LYS A 130 -2.23 -23.20 -5.18
N LYS A 131 -1.47 -22.40 -5.93
CA LYS A 131 -0.03 -22.64 -6.15
C LYS A 131 0.78 -22.34 -4.90
N VAL A 132 0.49 -21.23 -4.22
CA VAL A 132 1.16 -20.83 -2.98
C VAL A 132 0.87 -21.82 -1.86
N ASP A 133 -0.38 -22.25 -1.69
CA ASP A 133 -0.80 -23.21 -0.67
C ASP A 133 -0.15 -24.59 -0.88
N ALA A 134 -0.08 -25.05 -2.13
CA ALA A 134 0.61 -26.32 -2.43
C ALA A 134 2.08 -26.33 -1.99
N LEU A 135 2.80 -25.20 -2.11
CA LEU A 135 4.15 -25.04 -1.60
C LEU A 135 4.17 -24.96 -0.08
N PHE A 136 3.25 -24.19 0.50
CA PHE A 136 3.17 -23.99 1.95
C PHE A 136 2.89 -25.30 2.69
N GLN A 137 1.96 -26.13 2.22
CA GLN A 137 1.66 -27.43 2.81
C GLN A 137 2.85 -28.41 2.79
N ASN A 138 3.82 -28.19 1.89
CA ASN A 138 5.00 -29.04 1.73
C ASN A 138 6.31 -28.34 2.13
N ILE A 139 6.23 -27.22 2.84
CA ILE A 139 7.34 -26.29 3.10
C ILE A 139 8.59 -26.94 3.71
N ASP A 140 8.43 -27.97 4.55
CA ASP A 140 9.55 -28.64 5.21
C ASP A 140 10.30 -29.63 4.30
N ASN A 141 9.69 -30.04 3.18
CA ASN A 141 10.28 -30.96 2.22
C ASN A 141 10.88 -30.29 0.97
N LEU A 142 10.73 -28.95 0.85
CA LEU A 142 11.20 -28.21 -0.33
C LEU A 142 12.70 -27.88 -0.31
N GLY A 143 13.42 -28.20 0.76
CA GLY A 143 14.84 -27.87 0.89
C GLY A 143 15.13 -26.36 1.07
N LEU A 144 14.12 -25.57 1.39
CA LEU A 144 14.22 -24.11 1.56
C LEU A 144 15.04 -23.74 2.81
N ASN A 145 15.82 -22.68 2.70
CA ASN A 145 16.46 -22.07 3.87
C ASN A 145 15.42 -21.33 4.74
N GLN A 146 15.86 -20.82 5.90
CA GLN A 146 14.94 -20.18 6.86
C GLN A 146 14.30 -18.90 6.31
N GLU A 147 15.03 -18.11 5.54
CA GLU A 147 14.53 -16.88 4.91
C GLU A 147 13.47 -17.21 3.86
N GLN A 148 13.74 -18.14 2.95
CA GLN A 148 12.79 -18.59 1.94
C GLN A 148 11.51 -19.16 2.56
N LYS A 149 11.62 -19.94 3.65
CA LYS A 149 10.45 -20.41 4.39
C LYS A 149 9.64 -19.25 4.97
N MET A 150 10.30 -18.18 5.43
CA MET A 150 9.62 -17.03 5.98
C MET A 150 8.90 -16.25 4.88
N VAL A 151 9.52 -16.03 3.72
CA VAL A 151 8.90 -15.37 2.56
C VAL A 151 7.65 -16.14 2.12
N LEU A 152 7.73 -17.48 1.97
CA LEU A 152 6.57 -18.29 1.61
C LEU A 152 5.46 -18.23 2.67
N LYS A 153 5.80 -18.27 3.97
CA LYS A 153 4.82 -18.09 5.06
C LYS A 153 4.14 -16.73 5.00
N ASN A 154 4.91 -15.68 4.75
CA ASN A 154 4.37 -14.32 4.67
C ASN A 154 3.43 -14.18 3.47
N LEU A 155 3.82 -14.70 2.31
CA LEU A 155 2.98 -14.69 1.12
C LEU A 155 1.67 -15.46 1.37
N HIS A 156 1.74 -16.68 1.90
CA HIS A 156 0.54 -17.47 2.25
C HIS A 156 -0.36 -16.72 3.25
N ASN A 157 0.23 -16.12 4.30
CA ASN A 157 -0.51 -15.35 5.29
C ASN A 157 -1.19 -14.12 4.68
N SER A 158 -0.61 -13.51 3.64
CA SER A 158 -1.25 -12.38 2.95
C SER A 158 -2.57 -12.78 2.31
N PHE A 159 -2.65 -13.96 1.70
CA PHE A 159 -3.93 -14.50 1.20
C PHE A 159 -4.95 -14.74 2.32
N VAL A 160 -4.53 -15.35 3.42
CA VAL A 160 -5.39 -15.62 4.57
C VAL A 160 -5.94 -14.32 5.18
N LYS A 161 -5.08 -13.32 5.35
CA LYS A 161 -5.44 -11.99 5.88
C LYS A 161 -6.44 -11.24 4.99
N ASN A 162 -6.36 -11.47 3.69
CA ASN A 162 -7.28 -10.86 2.72
C ASN A 162 -8.53 -11.70 2.47
N GLY A 163 -8.72 -12.81 3.20
CA GLY A 163 -9.97 -13.53 3.21
C GLY A 163 -10.15 -14.51 2.05
N ILE A 164 -9.05 -15.08 1.52
CA ILE A 164 -9.12 -16.08 0.44
C ILE A 164 -10.02 -17.27 0.76
N ALA A 165 -10.16 -17.63 2.04
CA ALA A 165 -10.99 -18.74 2.51
C ALA A 165 -12.47 -18.35 2.73
N LEU A 166 -12.82 -17.08 2.59
CA LEU A 166 -14.18 -16.59 2.74
C LEU A 166 -15.07 -16.99 1.56
N GLY A 167 -16.38 -17.07 1.81
CA GLY A 167 -17.36 -17.20 0.74
C GLY A 167 -17.44 -15.96 -0.15
N GLU A 168 -18.01 -16.10 -1.35
CA GLU A 168 -18.06 -15.03 -2.36
C GLU A 168 -18.67 -13.72 -1.82
N ALA A 169 -19.78 -13.81 -1.07
CA ALA A 169 -20.44 -12.65 -0.48
C ALA A 169 -19.57 -11.95 0.60
N GLU A 170 -18.85 -12.74 1.39
CA GLU A 170 -17.95 -12.24 2.42
C GLU A 170 -16.70 -11.61 1.80
N GLN A 171 -16.16 -12.18 0.73
CA GLN A 171 -15.07 -11.59 -0.03
C GLN A 171 -15.49 -10.26 -0.67
N ALA A 172 -16.70 -10.16 -1.24
CA ALA A 172 -17.22 -8.90 -1.74
C ALA A 172 -17.28 -7.84 -0.64
N ARG A 173 -17.80 -8.21 0.55
CA ARG A 173 -17.83 -7.31 1.71
C ARG A 173 -16.43 -6.92 2.20
N MET A 174 -15.49 -7.85 2.20
CA MET A 174 -14.09 -7.58 2.57
C MET A 174 -13.44 -6.54 1.62
N ARG A 175 -13.69 -6.62 0.31
CA ARG A 175 -13.23 -5.63 -0.67
C ARG A 175 -13.78 -4.23 -0.39
N GLU A 176 -15.09 -4.13 -0.08
CA GLU A 176 -15.70 -2.87 0.32
C GLU A 176 -15.04 -2.29 1.56
N ILE A 177 -14.82 -3.11 2.60
CA ILE A 177 -14.17 -2.70 3.84
C ILE A 177 -12.74 -2.23 3.58
N ASN A 178 -11.95 -2.95 2.77
CA ASN A 178 -10.57 -2.57 2.45
C ASN A 178 -10.52 -1.22 1.75
N LEU A 179 -11.36 -1.02 0.73
CA LEU A 179 -11.45 0.23 -0.02
C LEU A 179 -11.87 1.40 0.88
N GLU A 180 -12.90 1.18 1.72
CA GLU A 180 -13.40 2.21 2.63
C GLU A 180 -12.38 2.56 3.72
N LEU A 181 -11.68 1.58 4.31
CA LEU A 181 -10.61 1.80 5.27
C LEU A 181 -9.44 2.58 4.66
N SER A 182 -9.06 2.27 3.43
CA SER A 182 -8.01 2.99 2.70
C SER A 182 -8.38 4.47 2.54
N SER A 183 -9.60 4.75 2.05
CA SER A 183 -10.10 6.12 1.88
C SER A 183 -10.20 6.87 3.21
N LEU A 184 -10.75 6.25 4.25
CA LEU A 184 -10.90 6.89 5.57
C LEU A 184 -9.55 7.17 6.23
N SER A 185 -8.56 6.28 6.06
CA SER A 185 -7.22 6.48 6.59
C SER A 185 -6.53 7.68 5.92
N ASN A 186 -6.67 7.81 4.61
CA ASN A 186 -6.16 8.96 3.86
C ASN A 186 -6.85 10.27 4.32
N THR A 187 -8.18 10.26 4.43
CA THR A 187 -8.94 11.42 4.91
C THR A 187 -8.51 11.82 6.33
N PHE A 188 -8.33 10.84 7.23
CA PHE A 188 -7.84 11.09 8.58
C PHE A 188 -6.47 11.78 8.59
N GLY A 189 -5.52 11.27 7.78
CA GLY A 189 -4.18 11.85 7.65
C GLY A 189 -4.22 13.29 7.12
N ASN A 190 -4.97 13.52 6.04
CA ASN A 190 -5.12 14.84 5.41
C ASN A 190 -5.75 15.87 6.37
N THR A 191 -6.79 15.47 7.10
CA THR A 191 -7.45 16.33 8.11
C THR A 191 -6.48 16.69 9.23
N LEU A 192 -5.71 15.72 9.73
CA LEU A 192 -4.70 15.97 10.77
C LEU A 192 -3.56 16.88 10.27
N LEU A 193 -3.13 16.69 9.02
CA LEU A 193 -2.12 17.56 8.39
C LEU A 193 -2.64 19.00 8.27
N ALA A 194 -3.88 19.19 7.85
CA ALA A 194 -4.49 20.53 7.75
C ALA A 194 -4.55 21.22 9.13
N GLU A 195 -4.91 20.48 10.19
CA GLU A 195 -4.90 21.00 11.56
C GLU A 195 -3.50 21.35 12.05
N ASN A 196 -2.48 20.53 11.71
CA ASN A 196 -1.08 20.82 12.01
C ASN A 196 -0.60 22.10 11.31
N ASN A 197 -1.01 22.33 10.07
CA ASN A 197 -0.71 23.56 9.33
C ASN A 197 -1.40 24.78 9.94
N ALA A 198 -2.66 24.64 10.34
CA ALA A 198 -3.38 25.71 11.05
C ALA A 198 -2.71 26.04 12.40
N PHE A 199 -2.20 25.04 13.13
CA PHE A 199 -1.41 25.28 14.33
C PHE A 199 -0.13 26.07 14.01
N ALA A 200 0.57 25.71 12.94
CA ALA A 200 1.80 26.42 12.54
C ALA A 200 1.52 27.87 12.12
N GLU A 201 0.42 28.13 11.43
CA GLU A 201 -0.03 29.49 11.09
C GLU A 201 -0.35 30.33 12.32
N GLU A 202 -1.04 29.74 13.31
CA GLU A 202 -1.46 30.46 14.53
C GLU A 202 -0.30 30.79 15.47
N PHE A 203 0.64 29.85 15.64
CA PHE A 203 1.70 29.97 16.66
C PHE A 203 3.08 30.27 16.08
N GLY A 204 3.25 30.23 14.75
CA GLY A 204 4.53 30.47 14.08
C GLY A 204 5.56 29.36 14.26
N VAL A 205 5.14 28.18 14.73
CA VAL A 205 5.99 27.02 14.97
C VAL A 205 5.29 25.74 14.54
N SER A 206 6.04 24.79 14.01
CA SER A 206 5.49 23.49 13.61
C SER A 206 5.13 22.62 14.82
N ILE A 207 4.34 21.60 14.59
CA ILE A 207 4.00 20.60 15.62
C ILE A 207 5.25 19.90 16.18
N SER A 208 6.27 19.66 15.37
CA SER A 208 7.54 19.07 15.83
C SER A 208 8.33 19.97 16.78
N GLU A 209 8.15 21.29 16.66
CA GLU A 209 8.81 22.29 17.49
C GLU A 209 7.99 22.67 18.75
N TYR A 210 6.81 22.08 18.93
CA TYR A 210 5.90 22.40 20.05
C TYR A 210 6.59 22.38 21.42
N GLY A 211 7.43 21.37 21.72
CA GLY A 211 8.10 21.23 23.00
C GLY A 211 9.07 22.38 23.29
N GLU A 212 9.86 22.78 22.29
CA GLU A 212 10.80 23.89 22.39
C GLU A 212 10.07 25.23 22.49
N ALA A 213 9.01 25.42 21.69
CA ALA A 213 8.18 26.60 21.71
C ALA A 213 7.49 26.80 23.10
N MET A 214 6.97 25.71 23.67
CA MET A 214 6.38 25.73 25.02
C MET A 214 7.39 26.11 26.08
N ALA A 215 8.66 25.67 25.98
CA ALA A 215 9.72 26.00 26.92
C ALA A 215 10.20 27.46 26.78
N ALA A 216 10.23 27.97 25.53
CA ALA A 216 10.70 29.33 25.23
C ALA A 216 9.64 30.44 25.49
N THR A 217 8.37 30.09 25.46
CA THR A 217 7.27 31.05 25.61
C THR A 217 7.09 31.45 27.07
N GLU A 218 7.33 32.72 27.44
CA GLU A 218 7.17 33.24 28.79
C GLU A 218 5.70 33.50 29.15
N ASP A 219 4.87 33.93 28.22
CA ASP A 219 3.47 34.22 28.45
C ASP A 219 2.64 32.94 28.72
N ARG A 220 2.06 32.89 29.93
CA ARG A 220 1.26 31.74 30.37
C ARG A 220 0.00 31.52 29.51
N ALA A 221 -0.65 32.61 29.08
CA ALA A 221 -1.89 32.50 28.32
C ALA A 221 -1.61 31.90 26.91
N THR A 222 -0.52 32.31 26.29
CA THR A 222 -0.06 31.74 25.04
C THR A 222 0.30 30.25 25.18
N ARG A 223 1.03 29.87 26.25
CA ARG A 223 1.31 28.44 26.52
C ARG A 223 0.04 27.61 26.70
N GLU A 224 -0.95 28.14 27.45
CA GLU A 224 -2.23 27.46 27.64
C GLU A 224 -2.96 27.26 26.30
N LYS A 225 -2.95 28.29 25.44
CA LYS A 225 -3.58 28.21 24.12
C LYS A 225 -2.89 27.17 23.22
N MET A 226 -1.56 27.20 23.16
CA MET A 226 -0.75 26.19 22.45
C MET A 226 -1.01 24.78 22.97
N PHE A 227 -1.04 24.60 24.29
CA PHE A 227 -1.31 23.30 24.91
C PHE A 227 -2.68 22.75 24.52
N LYS A 228 -3.73 23.59 24.58
CA LYS A 228 -5.09 23.19 24.21
C LYS A 228 -5.13 22.81 22.73
N ALA A 229 -4.60 23.65 21.85
CA ALA A 229 -4.56 23.38 20.42
C ALA A 229 -3.80 22.08 20.10
N TYR A 230 -2.64 21.87 20.73
CA TYR A 230 -1.83 20.66 20.54
C TYR A 230 -2.51 19.40 21.05
N SER A 231 -3.05 19.41 22.27
CA SER A 231 -3.60 18.22 22.93
C SER A 231 -5.00 17.81 22.45
N SER A 232 -5.71 18.73 21.80
CA SER A 232 -7.06 18.48 21.27
C SER A 232 -7.11 18.24 19.76
N ARG A 233 -5.97 18.04 19.10
CA ARG A 233 -5.94 17.80 17.66
C ARG A 233 -6.84 16.62 17.29
N GLY A 234 -7.60 16.77 16.21
CA GLY A 234 -8.62 15.83 15.77
C GLY A 234 -9.85 15.73 16.68
N ASN A 235 -9.98 16.63 17.69
CA ASN A 235 -11.06 16.59 18.68
C ASN A 235 -11.54 18.01 19.10
N ASN A 236 -11.50 18.96 18.18
CA ASN A 236 -11.85 20.35 18.48
C ASN A 236 -13.31 20.74 18.09
N GLY A 237 -14.07 19.82 17.50
CA GLY A 237 -15.44 20.08 17.02
C GLY A 237 -15.49 21.08 15.87
N ASN A 238 -14.41 21.21 15.13
CA ASN A 238 -14.26 22.04 13.92
C ASN A 238 -14.11 21.17 12.66
N GLU A 239 -13.75 21.76 11.53
CA GLU A 239 -13.52 21.06 10.26
C GLU A 239 -12.40 20.01 10.31
N TYR A 240 -11.54 20.04 11.32
CA TYR A 240 -10.44 19.08 11.52
C TYR A 240 -10.80 17.95 12.49
N ASP A 241 -12.06 17.85 12.92
CA ASP A 241 -12.48 16.82 13.89
C ASP A 241 -12.53 15.43 13.26
N ASN A 242 -11.70 14.53 13.77
CA ASN A 242 -11.54 13.17 13.26
C ASN A 242 -12.33 12.10 14.04
N LYS A 243 -13.14 12.48 15.05
CA LYS A 243 -13.83 11.50 15.92
C LYS A 243 -14.74 10.55 15.14
N ASP A 244 -15.56 11.09 14.25
CA ASP A 244 -16.50 10.28 13.47
C ASP A 244 -15.75 9.34 12.50
N LEU A 245 -14.65 9.81 11.89
CA LEU A 245 -13.78 8.97 11.07
C LEU A 245 -13.18 7.82 11.90
N MET A 246 -12.67 8.11 13.09
CA MET A 246 -12.11 7.08 13.98
C MET A 246 -13.16 6.02 14.36
N VAL A 247 -14.37 6.44 14.73
CA VAL A 247 -15.46 5.52 15.07
C VAL A 247 -15.79 4.62 13.89
N LYS A 248 -15.90 5.19 12.70
CA LYS A 248 -16.19 4.44 11.47
C LYS A 248 -15.06 3.46 11.12
N MET A 249 -13.82 3.91 11.18
CA MET A 249 -12.65 3.05 10.95
C MET A 249 -12.58 1.89 11.95
N MET A 250 -12.87 2.13 13.23
CA MET A 250 -12.89 1.08 14.24
C MET A 250 -14.01 0.09 14.01
N ALA A 251 -15.21 0.53 13.62
CA ALA A 251 -16.32 -0.35 13.27
C ALA A 251 -15.96 -1.26 12.09
N LEU A 252 -15.38 -0.73 11.03
CA LEU A 252 -14.94 -1.52 9.87
C LEU A 252 -13.81 -2.51 10.22
N ARG A 253 -12.86 -2.10 11.07
CA ARG A 253 -11.80 -3.01 11.55
C ARG A 253 -12.35 -4.17 12.38
N ILE A 254 -13.36 -3.91 13.20
CA ILE A 254 -14.06 -4.96 13.98
C ILE A 254 -14.79 -5.90 13.02
N GLU A 255 -15.54 -5.37 12.05
CA GLU A 255 -16.22 -6.16 11.04
C GLU A 255 -15.23 -7.03 10.25
N LYS A 256 -14.11 -6.46 9.79
CA LYS A 256 -13.03 -7.19 9.12
C LYS A 256 -12.49 -8.34 9.98
N ALA A 257 -12.21 -8.08 11.26
CA ALA A 257 -11.75 -9.13 12.18
C ALA A 257 -12.77 -10.26 12.35
N ASN A 258 -14.04 -9.91 12.49
CA ASN A 258 -15.13 -10.89 12.64
C ASN A 258 -15.33 -11.73 11.37
N LEU A 259 -15.25 -11.14 10.18
CA LEU A 259 -15.28 -11.88 8.91
C LEU A 259 -14.17 -12.93 8.84
N LEU A 260 -12.98 -12.62 9.36
CA LEU A 260 -11.83 -13.53 9.41
C LEU A 260 -11.86 -14.50 10.62
N GLY A 261 -12.93 -14.49 11.41
CA GLY A 261 -13.13 -15.40 12.56
C GLY A 261 -12.42 -14.96 13.85
N TYR A 262 -11.96 -13.70 13.94
CA TYR A 262 -11.37 -13.14 15.15
C TYR A 262 -12.40 -12.33 15.95
N GLU A 263 -12.29 -12.36 17.28
CA GLU A 263 -13.16 -11.59 18.17
C GLU A 263 -13.02 -10.08 18.00
N ASN A 264 -11.79 -9.62 17.73
CA ASN A 264 -11.46 -8.20 17.64
C ASN A 264 -10.20 -7.97 16.79
N PRO A 265 -9.97 -6.72 16.35
CA PRO A 265 -8.79 -6.37 15.55
C PRO A 265 -7.44 -6.68 16.22
N ALA A 266 -7.33 -6.53 17.54
CA ALA A 266 -6.08 -6.81 18.25
C ALA A 266 -5.76 -8.31 18.20
N GLN A 267 -6.72 -9.18 18.42
CA GLN A 267 -6.55 -10.63 18.29
C GLN A 267 -6.13 -11.01 16.86
N MET A 268 -6.77 -10.42 15.84
CA MET A 268 -6.42 -10.63 14.44
C MET A 268 -4.96 -10.25 14.17
N ILE A 269 -4.53 -9.07 14.57
CA ILE A 269 -3.16 -8.57 14.34
C ILE A 269 -2.13 -9.46 15.06
N LEU A 270 -2.37 -9.83 16.31
CA LEU A 270 -1.46 -10.66 17.10
C LEU A 270 -1.37 -12.08 16.55
N ALA A 271 -2.48 -12.68 16.14
CA ALA A 271 -2.53 -14.04 15.57
C ALA A 271 -1.79 -14.14 14.23
N LEU A 272 -1.84 -13.06 13.44
CA LEU A 272 -1.21 -13.00 12.12
C LEU A 272 0.27 -12.56 12.16
N GLY A 273 0.83 -12.38 13.37
CA GLY A 273 2.24 -12.14 13.65
C GLY A 273 2.63 -10.67 13.79
N ILE A 274 3.33 -10.34 14.88
CA ILE A 274 4.05 -9.08 15.10
C ILE A 274 5.27 -9.03 14.14
N GLY A 275 5.05 -9.17 12.86
CA GLY A 275 6.17 -9.29 11.91
C GLY A 275 6.02 -8.48 10.64
N ILE A 276 4.86 -7.90 10.39
CA ILE A 276 4.64 -7.16 9.16
C ILE A 276 3.95 -5.86 9.48
N PHE A 277 4.68 -4.89 10.02
CA PHE A 277 4.47 -3.50 9.68
C PHE A 277 5.13 -3.27 8.30
N HIS A 278 4.55 -3.80 7.26
CA HIS A 278 4.53 -3.16 5.96
C HIS A 278 3.08 -2.67 5.81
N ILE A 279 2.83 -1.57 6.38
CA ILE A 279 2.34 -0.32 5.79
C ILE A 279 1.52 -0.60 4.54
N CYS A 280 0.24 -0.90 4.74
CA CYS A 280 -0.79 -0.26 3.97
C CYS A 280 -1.25 0.92 4.83
N LEU A 281 -0.58 2.04 4.71
CA LEU A 281 -1.17 3.36 4.93
C LEU A 281 -2.06 3.67 3.76
#